data_6c177471e83861f30898c6e439b28b28
#
_entry.id   6c177471e83861f30898c6e439b28b28
#
_cell.length_a   1.000
_cell.length_b   1.000
_cell.length_c   1.000
_cell.angle_alpha   90.00
_cell.angle_beta   90.00
_cell.angle_gamma   90.00
#
_symmetry.space_group_name_H-M   'P 1'
#
loop_
_entity.id
_entity.type
_entity.pdbx_description
1 polymer ?
#
loop_
_entity_poly.entity_id
_entity_poly.type
_entity_poly.pdbx_seq_one_letter_code
_entity_poly.pdbx_strand_id
1 'polypeptide(L)'
;MKRLLAILATLLAVFVSKAQGQTSQQLPMTHMSGLLSLVETIPLPGDGYMDHLTVDVKGQRLFISGEAAKSLIAVDLRAGKVIHVTEGLSAMPKKPFYLSDTNEIWVTLTDSTVAAIDGNTYEVTKTVKLSGYGDPNRGADNAAYDPAAHLIYAGVEVFEDFGGSGQHGSNNASIDVVDTKTAQLVGSIKLPGGDPAGITIEPSGKRLYVTMGDIVRGDSHVAVIDLEKRAVVAQWPITGGPVPHTAGLDSAHHRLFVGSRMTAHTGDIGGGHQHEPGKLTVMDTETGKVVQSLDSVGGADDLQYDAATGRIYFVGTTGTVALFKEVDPDHFQLLGKVPTGAISKTGLWVPDLKRFYSAVPRHYVVTARHGTQDLQADLLKELNIAQGVTKRDKAAGWQTSMLSDLVIEEAHLMVFDYMP
;
A
#
# COMPACT_ATOMS: atom_id res chain seq x y z
N MET A 1 27.95 54.35 -33.70
CA MET A 1 27.42 53.93 -32.37
C MET A 1 25.89 53.89 -32.30
N LYS A 2 25.11 54.68 -33.02
CA LYS A 2 23.62 54.63 -32.94
C LYS A 2 22.93 53.51 -33.74
N ARG A 3 23.61 52.76 -34.60
CA ARG A 3 23.05 51.66 -35.37
C ARG A 3 23.27 50.27 -34.67
N LEU A 4 24.20 50.18 -33.72
CA LEU A 4 24.42 48.92 -32.95
C LEU A 4 23.42 48.76 -31.81
N LEU A 5 22.88 49.83 -31.23
CA LEU A 5 21.89 49.76 -30.16
C LEU A 5 20.50 49.34 -30.66
N ALA A 6 20.16 49.57 -31.93
CA ALA A 6 18.86 49.14 -32.46
C ALA A 6 18.75 47.63 -32.72
N ILE A 7 19.87 46.96 -32.99
CA ILE A 7 19.90 45.51 -33.25
C ILE A 7 19.84 44.71 -31.94
N LEU A 8 20.39 45.26 -30.84
CA LEU A 8 20.32 44.61 -29.53
C LEU A 8 18.92 44.68 -28.90
N ALA A 9 18.18 45.77 -29.16
CA ALA A 9 16.82 45.94 -28.66
C ALA A 9 15.80 45.01 -29.36
N THR A 10 16.04 44.69 -30.64
CA THR A 10 15.16 43.80 -31.42
C THR A 10 15.40 42.32 -31.10
N LEU A 11 16.60 41.93 -30.69
CA LEU A 11 16.92 40.57 -30.24
C LEU A 11 16.39 40.30 -28.84
N LEU A 12 16.30 41.29 -27.94
CA LEU A 12 15.73 41.13 -26.60
C LEU A 12 14.20 41.00 -26.62
N ALA A 13 13.53 41.64 -27.60
CA ALA A 13 12.07 41.57 -27.72
C ALA A 13 11.56 40.23 -28.27
N VAL A 14 12.40 39.46 -28.98
CA VAL A 14 12.03 38.13 -29.51
C VAL A 14 12.19 37.04 -28.46
N PHE A 15 13.02 37.25 -27.43
CA PHE A 15 13.17 36.26 -26.33
C PHE A 15 12.13 36.41 -25.22
N VAL A 16 11.48 37.56 -25.09
CA VAL A 16 10.46 37.76 -24.03
C VAL A 16 9.05 37.34 -24.49
N SER A 17 8.79 37.15 -25.76
CA SER A 17 7.46 36.76 -26.27
C SER A 17 7.23 35.24 -26.39
N LYS A 18 8.20 34.39 -26.04
CA LYS A 18 8.05 32.94 -26.04
C LYS A 18 7.89 32.29 -24.64
N ALA A 19 7.84 33.12 -23.60
CA ALA A 19 7.67 32.62 -22.23
C ALA A 19 6.23 32.75 -21.68
N GLN A 20 5.28 33.13 -22.53
CA GLN A 20 3.86 33.12 -22.14
C GLN A 20 3.10 32.13 -23.02
N GLY A 21 2.87 30.93 -22.50
CA GLY A 21 1.95 30.00 -23.12
C GLY A 21 2.36 28.50 -23.11
N GLN A 22 3.01 28.04 -22.05
CA GLN A 22 2.89 26.62 -21.74
C GLN A 22 1.88 26.49 -20.61
N THR A 23 0.59 26.50 -20.95
CA THR A 23 -0.42 25.80 -20.21
C THR A 23 0.05 24.35 -20.11
N SER A 24 0.21 23.86 -18.89
CA SER A 24 0.33 22.45 -18.61
C SER A 24 -0.75 21.73 -19.43
N GLN A 25 -0.37 21.03 -20.49
CA GLN A 25 -1.27 20.05 -21.09
C GLN A 25 -1.46 18.98 -20.03
N GLN A 26 -2.53 19.09 -19.26
CA GLN A 26 -3.13 17.95 -18.64
C GLN A 26 -3.33 16.94 -19.77
N LEU A 27 -2.58 15.83 -19.70
CA LEU A 27 -2.86 14.66 -20.53
C LEU A 27 -4.36 14.38 -20.39
N PRO A 28 -5.09 14.19 -21.50
CA PRO A 28 -6.51 13.91 -21.42
C PRO A 28 -6.64 12.63 -20.60
N MET A 29 -7.19 12.76 -19.40
CA MET A 29 -7.67 11.60 -18.65
C MET A 29 -8.75 10.97 -19.53
N THR A 30 -8.42 9.90 -20.20
CA THR A 30 -9.41 9.04 -20.84
C THR A 30 -10.36 8.62 -19.74
N HIS A 31 -11.55 9.20 -19.70
CA HIS A 31 -12.62 8.78 -18.84
C HIS A 31 -12.89 7.30 -19.13
N MET A 32 -12.32 6.42 -18.32
CA MET A 32 -12.78 5.04 -18.21
C MET A 32 -14.12 5.12 -17.47
N SER A 33 -15.17 5.46 -18.23
CA SER A 33 -16.53 5.56 -17.74
C SER A 33 -16.96 4.21 -17.15
N GLY A 34 -17.42 4.22 -15.92
CA GLY A 34 -18.10 3.07 -15.34
C GLY A 34 -17.39 2.34 -14.20
N LEU A 35 -16.23 2.79 -13.69
CA LEU A 35 -15.54 2.14 -12.57
C LEU A 35 -15.40 3.06 -11.35
N LEU A 36 -14.50 4.03 -11.45
CA LEU A 36 -14.24 5.07 -10.44
C LEU A 36 -14.04 6.40 -11.16
N SER A 37 -14.54 7.48 -10.57
CA SER A 37 -14.35 8.84 -11.07
C SER A 37 -13.59 9.67 -10.06
N LEU A 38 -12.42 10.21 -10.41
CA LEU A 38 -11.71 11.15 -9.57
C LEU A 38 -12.54 12.41 -9.39
N VAL A 39 -12.90 12.73 -8.13
CA VAL A 39 -13.75 13.88 -7.79
C VAL A 39 -13.04 14.94 -6.99
N GLU A 40 -11.97 14.57 -6.29
CA GLU A 40 -11.23 15.50 -5.44
C GLU A 40 -9.77 15.05 -5.29
N THR A 41 -8.89 16.03 -5.10
CA THR A 41 -7.49 15.83 -4.72
C THR A 41 -7.19 16.72 -3.52
N ILE A 42 -6.78 16.11 -2.40
CA ILE A 42 -6.50 16.82 -1.14
C ILE A 42 -4.99 16.85 -0.92
N PRO A 43 -4.34 18.01 -0.83
CA PRO A 43 -2.92 18.09 -0.55
C PRO A 43 -2.56 17.42 0.78
N LEU A 44 -1.49 16.62 0.79
CA LEU A 44 -0.95 15.97 1.98
C LEU A 44 0.44 16.52 2.30
N PRO A 45 0.83 16.58 3.57
CA PRO A 45 2.18 16.92 3.99
C PRO A 45 3.11 15.72 3.91
N GLY A 46 4.41 15.99 3.89
CA GLY A 46 5.45 15.00 4.08
C GLY A 46 6.07 14.48 2.80
N ASP A 47 7.22 13.88 2.98
CA ASP A 47 8.01 13.23 1.94
C ASP A 47 8.03 11.71 2.15
N GLY A 48 8.18 10.98 1.06
CA GLY A 48 8.35 9.54 1.06
C GLY A 48 7.05 8.74 1.12
N TYR A 49 7.18 7.45 1.28
CA TYR A 49 6.06 6.52 1.17
C TYR A 49 4.97 6.76 2.22
N MET A 50 3.74 6.57 1.76
CA MET A 50 2.56 6.42 2.59
C MET A 50 2.10 4.96 2.56
N ASP A 51 1.50 4.53 3.64
CA ASP A 51 1.02 3.16 3.80
C ASP A 51 -0.49 3.14 4.03
N HIS A 52 -1.00 2.12 4.69
CA HIS A 52 -2.42 1.87 4.81
C HIS A 52 -3.24 3.03 5.41
N LEU A 53 -4.52 2.98 5.14
CA LEU A 53 -5.51 3.97 5.55
C LEU A 53 -6.59 3.35 6.42
N THR A 54 -7.21 4.17 7.29
CA THR A 54 -8.44 3.83 8.00
C THR A 54 -9.37 5.04 8.09
N VAL A 55 -10.65 4.82 8.38
CA VAL A 55 -11.65 5.88 8.33
C VAL A 55 -12.58 5.89 9.54
N ASP A 56 -12.85 7.07 10.07
CA ASP A 56 -13.97 7.39 10.92
C ASP A 56 -15.12 7.87 10.02
N VAL A 57 -16.01 6.95 9.64
CA VAL A 57 -17.14 7.26 8.75
C VAL A 57 -18.08 8.30 9.38
N LYS A 58 -18.36 8.17 10.67
CA LYS A 58 -19.27 9.07 11.38
C LYS A 58 -18.70 10.48 11.53
N GLY A 59 -17.42 10.57 11.91
CA GLY A 59 -16.69 11.84 12.03
C GLY A 59 -16.27 12.41 10.68
N GLN A 60 -16.32 11.62 9.60
CA GLN A 60 -15.80 11.97 8.27
C GLN A 60 -14.31 12.32 8.32
N ARG A 61 -13.54 11.47 9.00
CA ARG A 61 -12.08 11.63 9.11
C ARG A 61 -11.37 10.42 8.51
N LEU A 62 -10.35 10.67 7.71
CA LEU A 62 -9.47 9.64 7.17
C LEU A 62 -8.11 9.74 7.86
N PHE A 63 -7.52 8.60 8.19
CA PHE A 63 -6.20 8.52 8.80
C PHE A 63 -5.28 7.74 7.88
N ILE A 64 -4.08 8.28 7.64
CA ILE A 64 -3.10 7.75 6.69
C ILE A 64 -1.78 7.54 7.42
N SER A 65 -1.18 6.37 7.28
CA SER A 65 0.17 6.10 7.75
C SER A 65 1.20 6.78 6.85
N GLY A 66 1.86 7.83 7.37
CA GLY A 66 3.01 8.48 6.74
C GLY A 66 4.27 7.71 7.08
N GLU A 67 4.53 6.64 6.34
CA GLU A 67 5.55 5.64 6.62
C GLU A 67 6.93 6.26 6.81
N ALA A 68 7.46 6.92 5.77
CA ALA A 68 8.80 7.50 5.81
C ALA A 68 8.93 8.66 6.82
N ALA A 69 7.86 9.43 7.04
CA ALA A 69 7.82 10.54 7.98
C ALA A 69 7.59 10.10 9.44
N LYS A 70 7.33 8.81 9.69
CA LYS A 70 6.94 8.27 11.01
C LYS A 70 5.80 9.06 11.63
N SER A 71 4.74 9.26 10.87
CA SER A 71 3.62 10.10 11.24
C SER A 71 2.28 9.44 10.94
N LEU A 72 1.22 9.91 11.60
CA LEU A 72 -0.16 9.61 11.22
C LEU A 72 -0.83 10.91 10.76
N ILE A 73 -1.35 10.94 9.56
CA ILE A 73 -1.99 12.12 8.97
C ILE A 73 -3.51 11.98 9.13
N ALA A 74 -4.15 12.98 9.71
CA ALA A 74 -5.61 13.05 9.84
C ALA A 74 -6.19 14.07 8.84
N VAL A 75 -7.15 13.61 8.03
CA VAL A 75 -7.83 14.40 6.99
C VAL A 75 -9.30 14.54 7.33
N ASP A 76 -9.82 15.77 7.30
CA ASP A 76 -11.26 16.03 7.33
C ASP A 76 -11.81 15.90 5.90
N LEU A 77 -12.64 14.87 5.69
CA LEU A 77 -13.21 14.55 4.37
C LEU A 77 -14.33 15.51 3.95
N ARG A 78 -14.97 16.25 4.87
CA ARG A 78 -15.96 17.27 4.54
C ARG A 78 -15.30 18.57 4.08
N ALA A 79 -14.21 18.92 4.77
CA ALA A 79 -13.47 20.14 4.50
C ALA A 79 -12.40 19.97 3.40
N GLY A 80 -12.13 18.74 2.97
CA GLY A 80 -11.12 18.43 1.96
C GLY A 80 -9.72 18.88 2.37
N LYS A 81 -9.32 18.68 3.64
CA LYS A 81 -8.03 19.16 4.14
C LYS A 81 -7.47 18.33 5.29
N VAL A 82 -6.15 18.36 5.41
CA VAL A 82 -5.45 17.85 6.59
C VAL A 82 -5.81 18.70 7.81
N ILE A 83 -6.17 18.03 8.91
CA ILE A 83 -6.51 18.67 10.19
C ILE A 83 -5.46 18.44 11.27
N HIS A 84 -4.68 17.38 11.16
CA HIS A 84 -3.59 17.10 12.09
C HIS A 84 -2.55 16.16 11.47
N VAL A 85 -1.32 16.24 12.01
CA VAL A 85 -0.24 15.29 11.75
C VAL A 85 0.37 14.92 13.09
N THR A 86 0.17 13.67 13.51
CA THR A 86 0.87 13.12 14.68
C THR A 86 2.27 12.72 14.25
N GLU A 87 3.27 13.50 14.66
CA GLU A 87 4.68 13.27 14.33
C GLU A 87 5.40 12.48 15.43
N GLY A 88 6.59 11.97 15.12
CA GLY A 88 7.49 11.37 16.11
C GLY A 88 7.05 10.02 16.63
N LEU A 89 6.33 9.23 15.84
CA LEU A 89 6.12 7.82 16.15
C LEU A 89 7.48 7.11 16.28
N SER A 90 7.56 6.10 17.15
CA SER A 90 8.83 5.41 17.43
C SER A 90 9.46 4.77 16.18
N ALA A 91 8.61 4.31 15.26
CA ALA A 91 9.02 3.69 13.99
C ALA A 91 8.04 4.01 12.87
N MET A 92 8.24 3.44 11.70
CA MET A 92 7.36 3.62 10.55
C MET A 92 5.98 3.00 10.83
N PRO A 93 4.89 3.79 10.75
CA PRO A 93 3.54 3.28 10.89
C PRO A 93 3.12 2.48 9.65
N LYS A 94 2.37 1.40 9.88
CA LYS A 94 1.91 0.47 8.85
C LYS A 94 0.39 0.43 8.78
N LYS A 95 -0.27 -0.51 9.46
CA LYS A 95 -1.72 -0.72 9.39
C LYS A 95 -2.46 0.01 10.50
N PRO A 96 -3.21 1.09 10.19
CA PRO A 96 -4.03 1.78 11.17
C PRO A 96 -5.44 1.19 11.24
N PHE A 97 -6.06 1.26 12.43
CA PHE A 97 -7.45 0.92 12.70
C PHE A 97 -8.10 2.02 13.51
N TYR A 98 -9.21 2.56 13.03
CA TYR A 98 -10.03 3.45 13.83
C TYR A 98 -11.06 2.65 14.61
N LEU A 99 -11.05 2.78 15.92
CA LEU A 99 -11.97 2.16 16.85
C LEU A 99 -13.02 3.18 17.28
N SER A 100 -14.24 3.01 16.78
CA SER A 100 -15.33 4.00 16.96
C SER A 100 -15.88 4.02 18.39
N ASP A 101 -15.76 2.93 19.13
CA ASP A 101 -16.25 2.80 20.51
C ASP A 101 -15.39 3.57 21.52
N THR A 102 -14.09 3.68 21.26
CA THR A 102 -13.14 4.42 22.11
C THR A 102 -12.65 5.71 21.49
N ASN A 103 -12.96 5.97 20.21
CA ASN A 103 -12.40 7.06 19.41
C ASN A 103 -10.86 7.08 19.45
N GLU A 104 -10.26 5.90 19.25
CA GLU A 104 -8.81 5.72 19.18
C GLU A 104 -8.39 5.26 17.80
N ILE A 105 -7.19 5.62 17.38
CA ILE A 105 -6.53 5.08 16.20
C ILE A 105 -5.38 4.20 16.69
N TRP A 106 -5.49 2.91 16.44
CA TRP A 106 -4.43 1.94 16.72
C TRP A 106 -3.63 1.68 15.46
N VAL A 107 -2.31 1.66 15.54
CA VAL A 107 -1.43 1.50 14.39
C VAL A 107 -0.24 0.59 14.70
N THR A 108 0.06 -0.35 13.83
CA THR A 108 1.27 -1.19 13.89
C THR A 108 2.49 -0.39 13.47
N LEU A 109 3.63 -0.64 14.12
CA LEU A 109 4.89 0.04 13.85
C LEU A 109 6.02 -0.96 13.60
N THR A 110 6.96 -0.58 12.73
CA THR A 110 8.06 -1.47 12.31
C THR A 110 9.10 -1.78 13.40
N ASP A 111 8.99 -1.20 14.59
CA ASP A 111 9.80 -1.58 15.76
C ASP A 111 9.15 -2.66 16.63
N SER A 112 8.20 -3.41 16.07
CA SER A 112 7.40 -4.40 16.79
C SER A 112 6.64 -3.79 17.97
N THR A 113 5.99 -2.65 17.73
CA THR A 113 5.02 -2.08 18.65
C THR A 113 3.67 -1.83 17.97
N VAL A 114 2.63 -1.66 18.79
CA VAL A 114 1.34 -1.13 18.36
C VAL A 114 1.04 0.09 19.22
N ALA A 115 0.82 1.23 18.60
CA ALA A 115 0.50 2.48 19.28
C ALA A 115 -1.00 2.78 19.21
N ALA A 116 -1.56 3.34 20.29
CA ALA A 116 -2.90 3.93 20.29
C ALA A 116 -2.79 5.45 20.38
N ILE A 117 -3.54 6.11 19.51
CA ILE A 117 -3.59 7.57 19.36
C ILE A 117 -5.01 8.01 19.70
N ASP A 118 -5.17 8.98 20.60
CA ASP A 118 -6.48 9.55 20.94
C ASP A 118 -7.05 10.33 19.76
N GLY A 119 -8.29 10.03 19.37
CA GLY A 119 -8.93 10.64 18.21
C GLY A 119 -9.42 12.08 18.39
N ASN A 120 -9.24 12.70 19.58
CA ASN A 120 -9.55 14.11 19.82
C ASN A 120 -8.27 14.95 19.91
N THR A 121 -7.27 14.46 20.65
CA THR A 121 -6.00 15.18 20.88
C THR A 121 -4.95 14.84 19.86
N TYR A 122 -5.09 13.67 19.18
CA TYR A 122 -4.10 13.08 18.27
C TYR A 122 -2.75 12.76 18.93
N GLU A 123 -2.74 12.60 20.24
CA GLU A 123 -1.55 12.22 21.01
C GLU A 123 -1.46 10.69 21.16
N VAL A 124 -0.25 10.15 21.18
CA VAL A 124 -0.02 8.74 21.50
C VAL A 124 -0.29 8.53 22.99
N THR A 125 -1.28 7.70 23.31
CA THR A 125 -1.72 7.43 24.69
C THR A 125 -1.24 6.11 25.23
N LYS A 126 -1.02 5.12 24.35
CA LYS A 126 -0.61 3.76 24.73
C LYS A 126 0.38 3.22 23.71
N THR A 127 1.29 2.36 24.15
CA THR A 127 2.19 1.61 23.28
C THR A 127 2.31 0.19 23.84
N VAL A 128 1.99 -0.78 23.00
CA VAL A 128 2.08 -2.22 23.30
C VAL A 128 3.29 -2.80 22.61
N LYS A 129 4.19 -3.44 23.37
CA LYS A 129 5.36 -4.14 22.83
C LYS A 129 4.95 -5.54 22.39
N LEU A 130 5.29 -5.88 21.16
CA LEU A 130 5.06 -7.20 20.57
C LEU A 130 6.26 -8.12 20.82
N SER A 131 6.13 -9.39 20.44
CA SER A 131 7.16 -10.42 20.65
C SER A 131 8.49 -10.13 19.95
N GLY A 132 8.50 -9.29 18.91
CA GLY A 132 9.69 -8.86 18.19
C GLY A 132 10.37 -7.62 18.75
N TYR A 133 9.81 -6.99 19.79
CA TYR A 133 10.33 -5.73 20.31
C TYR A 133 11.77 -5.84 20.79
N GLY A 134 12.61 -4.91 20.31
CA GLY A 134 14.03 -4.87 20.63
C GLY A 134 14.93 -5.73 19.72
N ASP A 135 14.34 -6.51 18.82
CA ASP A 135 15.10 -7.19 17.76
C ASP A 135 15.05 -6.31 16.48
N PRO A 136 16.20 -5.79 16.00
CA PRO A 136 16.23 -4.91 14.83
C PRO A 136 15.84 -5.62 13.53
N ASN A 137 15.79 -6.95 13.54
CA ASN A 137 15.40 -7.76 12.39
C ASN A 137 13.93 -8.15 12.41
N ARG A 138 13.15 -7.66 13.35
CA ARG A 138 11.73 -7.98 13.48
C ARG A 138 10.88 -6.71 13.55
N GLY A 139 9.73 -6.74 12.89
CA GLY A 139 8.81 -5.61 12.87
C GLY A 139 7.37 -6.01 12.67
N ALA A 140 6.45 -5.15 13.05
CA ALA A 140 5.05 -5.33 12.73
C ALA A 140 4.72 -4.57 11.44
N ASP A 141 4.01 -5.24 10.54
CA ASP A 141 3.51 -4.66 9.30
C ASP A 141 1.98 -4.74 9.27
N ASN A 142 1.42 -5.67 8.54
CA ASN A 142 -0.02 -5.83 8.41
C ASN A 142 -0.66 -6.43 9.67
N ALA A 143 -1.95 -6.18 9.81
CA ALA A 143 -2.75 -6.69 10.90
C ALA A 143 -4.22 -6.82 10.49
N ALA A 144 -5.00 -7.55 11.29
CA ALA A 144 -6.45 -7.56 11.26
C ALA A 144 -7.01 -7.18 12.63
N TYR A 145 -8.16 -6.53 12.64
CA TYR A 145 -8.89 -6.18 13.87
C TYR A 145 -10.20 -6.95 13.96
N ASP A 146 -10.44 -7.57 15.11
CA ASP A 146 -11.73 -8.19 15.48
C ASP A 146 -12.49 -7.20 16.39
N PRO A 147 -13.48 -6.50 15.88
CA PRO A 147 -14.25 -5.55 16.67
C PRO A 147 -15.13 -6.23 17.73
N ALA A 148 -15.51 -7.49 17.56
CA ALA A 148 -16.34 -8.20 18.51
C ALA A 148 -15.52 -8.65 19.73
N ALA A 149 -14.29 -9.09 19.52
CA ALA A 149 -13.37 -9.49 20.58
C ALA A 149 -12.51 -8.34 21.11
N HIS A 150 -12.44 -7.20 20.41
CA HIS A 150 -11.52 -6.07 20.66
C HIS A 150 -10.05 -6.49 20.60
N LEU A 151 -9.71 -7.34 19.64
CA LEU A 151 -8.38 -7.87 19.44
C LEU A 151 -7.77 -7.42 18.10
N ILE A 152 -6.52 -6.97 18.15
CA ILE A 152 -5.68 -6.77 16.96
C ILE A 152 -4.77 -7.99 16.82
N TYR A 153 -4.77 -8.59 15.64
CA TYR A 153 -3.89 -9.67 15.23
C TYR A 153 -2.80 -9.10 14.34
N ALA A 154 -1.64 -8.79 14.92
CA ALA A 154 -0.52 -8.14 14.24
C ALA A 154 0.47 -9.18 13.72
N GLY A 155 0.79 -9.12 12.44
CA GLY A 155 1.88 -9.87 11.83
C GLY A 155 3.22 -9.31 12.28
N VAL A 156 4.02 -10.11 12.98
CA VAL A 156 5.40 -9.78 13.31
C VAL A 156 6.30 -10.56 12.37
N GLU A 157 6.82 -9.87 11.39
CA GLU A 157 7.70 -10.41 10.37
C GLU A 157 9.16 -10.38 10.80
N VAL A 158 10.00 -11.07 10.03
CA VAL A 158 11.44 -11.06 10.17
C VAL A 158 12.03 -10.34 8.97
N PHE A 159 12.56 -9.15 9.21
CA PHE A 159 13.28 -8.41 8.20
C PHE A 159 14.63 -9.09 7.94
N GLU A 160 14.84 -9.49 6.71
CA GLU A 160 16.14 -9.99 6.29
C GLU A 160 16.88 -8.94 5.48
N ASP A 161 18.19 -8.90 5.68
CA ASP A 161 19.07 -8.00 4.96
C ASP A 161 19.01 -8.31 3.45
N PHE A 162 18.34 -7.50 2.67
CA PHE A 162 18.23 -7.61 1.21
C PHE A 162 19.57 -7.51 0.46
N GLY A 163 20.69 -7.60 1.11
CA GLY A 163 22.03 -7.47 0.49
C GLY A 163 23.11 -8.35 1.07
N GLY A 164 22.83 -9.07 2.13
CA GLY A 164 23.78 -9.95 2.78
C GLY A 164 23.50 -11.44 2.52
N SER A 165 24.41 -12.29 2.90
CA SER A 165 24.30 -13.75 2.91
C SER A 165 23.20 -14.26 3.90
N GLY A 166 22.13 -13.51 4.08
CA GLY A 166 21.08 -13.70 5.03
C GLY A 166 20.32 -15.01 4.79
N GLN A 167 20.06 -15.70 5.84
CA GLN A 167 19.20 -16.89 5.82
C GLN A 167 17.74 -16.43 5.78
N HIS A 168 17.22 -16.19 4.58
CA HIS A 168 15.78 -16.08 4.38
C HIS A 168 15.11 -17.32 4.98
N GLY A 169 14.15 -17.13 5.84
CA GLY A 169 13.34 -18.21 6.38
C GLY A 169 13.65 -18.57 7.82
N SER A 170 13.88 -17.61 8.67
CA SER A 170 13.73 -17.86 10.09
C SER A 170 12.25 -18.15 10.36
N ASN A 171 11.95 -19.35 10.90
CA ASN A 171 10.60 -19.72 11.36
C ASN A 171 10.20 -18.94 12.62
N ASN A 172 10.48 -17.65 12.68
CA ASN A 172 10.30 -16.81 13.86
C ASN A 172 9.19 -15.76 13.70
N ALA A 173 8.52 -15.73 12.57
CA ALA A 173 7.35 -14.88 12.40
C ALA A 173 6.21 -15.35 13.29
N SER A 174 5.36 -14.41 13.67
CA SER A 174 4.21 -14.68 14.54
C SER A 174 3.02 -13.78 14.20
N ILE A 175 1.84 -14.22 14.62
CA ILE A 175 0.69 -13.33 14.83
C ILE A 175 0.62 -13.03 16.31
N ASP A 176 0.87 -11.80 16.67
CA ASP A 176 0.75 -11.32 18.04
C ASP A 176 -0.64 -10.74 18.27
N VAL A 177 -1.23 -11.09 19.41
CA VAL A 177 -2.62 -10.74 19.74
C VAL A 177 -2.63 -9.65 20.79
N VAL A 178 -3.11 -8.46 20.42
CA VAL A 178 -3.20 -7.29 21.30
C VAL A 178 -4.65 -7.05 21.68
N ASP A 179 -4.91 -7.01 22.99
CA ASP A 179 -6.19 -6.60 23.54
C ASP A 179 -6.24 -5.07 23.63
N THR A 180 -7.13 -4.43 22.86
CA THR A 180 -7.24 -2.97 22.78
C THR A 180 -7.88 -2.37 24.04
N LYS A 181 -8.65 -3.13 24.83
CA LYS A 181 -9.24 -2.65 26.09
C LYS A 181 -8.21 -2.54 27.19
N THR A 182 -7.35 -3.55 27.30
CA THR A 182 -6.31 -3.59 28.34
C THR A 182 -4.98 -3.00 27.90
N ALA A 183 -4.81 -2.77 26.59
CA ALA A 183 -3.54 -2.37 25.97
C ALA A 183 -2.40 -3.36 26.30
N GLN A 184 -2.65 -4.64 26.16
CA GLN A 184 -1.68 -5.67 26.48
C GLN A 184 -1.53 -6.67 25.34
N LEU A 185 -0.32 -7.22 25.19
CA LEU A 185 -0.06 -8.42 24.38
C LEU A 185 -0.61 -9.62 25.16
N VAL A 186 -1.65 -10.28 24.63
CA VAL A 186 -2.34 -11.40 25.29
C VAL A 186 -2.05 -12.76 24.66
N GLY A 187 -1.26 -12.80 23.62
CA GLY A 187 -0.84 -14.04 22.97
C GLY A 187 0.07 -13.82 21.77
N SER A 188 0.74 -14.90 21.38
CA SER A 188 1.56 -14.94 20.16
C SER A 188 1.40 -16.31 19.53
N ILE A 189 1.08 -16.36 18.24
CA ILE A 189 0.86 -17.57 17.46
C ILE A 189 2.00 -17.70 16.47
N LYS A 190 2.79 -18.76 16.61
CA LYS A 190 3.94 -19.01 15.74
C LYS A 190 3.51 -19.34 14.31
N LEU A 191 4.18 -18.75 13.32
CA LEU A 191 3.93 -18.98 11.91
C LEU A 191 5.01 -19.87 11.29
N PRO A 192 4.66 -20.64 10.24
CA PRO A 192 5.61 -21.42 9.46
C PRO A 192 6.20 -20.55 8.35
N GLY A 193 7.23 -19.80 8.62
CA GLY A 193 7.86 -18.90 7.63
C GLY A 193 8.15 -17.52 8.17
N GLY A 194 8.60 -16.61 7.33
CA GLY A 194 9.17 -15.33 7.73
C GLY A 194 8.35 -14.08 7.42
N ASP A 195 7.45 -14.12 6.44
CA ASP A 195 6.80 -12.92 5.90
C ASP A 195 5.26 -13.04 5.93
N PRO A 196 4.62 -12.75 7.08
CA PRO A 196 3.16 -12.65 7.19
C PRO A 196 2.68 -11.29 6.64
N ALA A 197 2.21 -11.28 5.41
CA ALA A 197 1.85 -10.03 4.73
C ALA A 197 0.34 -9.73 4.74
N GLY A 198 -0.48 -10.42 3.97
CA GLY A 198 -1.93 -10.22 3.96
C GLY A 198 -2.61 -10.94 5.10
N ILE A 199 -3.32 -10.22 5.96
CA ILE A 199 -3.99 -10.78 7.13
C ILE A 199 -5.47 -10.43 7.08
N THR A 200 -6.35 -11.45 7.08
CA THR A 200 -7.80 -11.25 7.11
C THR A 200 -8.47 -12.23 8.06
N ILE A 201 -9.51 -11.76 8.76
CA ILE A 201 -10.25 -12.51 9.77
C ILE A 201 -11.66 -12.83 9.28
N GLU A 202 -12.15 -14.03 9.56
CA GLU A 202 -13.56 -14.33 9.38
C GLU A 202 -14.44 -13.50 10.33
N PRO A 203 -15.59 -13.01 9.87
CA PRO A 203 -16.56 -12.30 10.75
C PRO A 203 -17.01 -13.14 11.96
N SER A 204 -16.89 -14.46 11.87
CA SER A 204 -17.19 -15.37 12.98
C SER A 204 -16.16 -15.30 14.13
N GLY A 205 -15.00 -14.68 13.90
CA GLY A 205 -13.86 -14.67 14.84
C GLY A 205 -13.20 -16.04 15.06
N LYS A 206 -13.48 -17.04 14.21
CA LYS A 206 -12.96 -18.40 14.41
C LYS A 206 -11.66 -18.65 13.65
N ARG A 207 -11.50 -18.05 12.49
CA ARG A 207 -10.33 -18.26 11.63
C ARG A 207 -9.68 -16.96 11.21
N LEU A 208 -8.38 -17.00 11.12
CA LEU A 208 -7.55 -15.97 10.52
C LEU A 208 -6.79 -16.59 9.35
N TYR A 209 -6.74 -15.89 8.22
CA TYR A 209 -5.97 -16.25 7.05
C TYR A 209 -4.79 -15.32 6.91
N VAL A 210 -3.60 -15.88 6.75
CA VAL A 210 -2.35 -15.12 6.64
C VAL A 210 -1.64 -15.56 5.37
N THR A 211 -1.40 -14.62 4.45
CA THR A 211 -0.55 -14.90 3.31
C THR A 211 0.91 -14.93 3.74
N MET A 212 1.60 -15.99 3.34
CA MET A 212 3.00 -16.20 3.64
C MET A 212 3.78 -16.23 2.32
N GLY A 213 4.65 -15.25 2.13
CA GLY A 213 5.48 -15.15 0.94
C GLY A 213 6.95 -15.35 1.27
N ASP A 214 7.61 -16.29 0.65
CA ASP A 214 9.06 -16.40 0.68
C ASP A 214 9.58 -16.29 -0.76
N ILE A 215 10.13 -15.14 -1.09
CA ILE A 215 10.66 -14.84 -2.42
C ILE A 215 11.82 -15.79 -2.76
N VAL A 216 12.61 -16.18 -1.77
CA VAL A 216 13.85 -16.94 -1.99
C VAL A 216 13.57 -18.43 -2.09
N ARG A 217 12.67 -18.94 -1.27
CA ARG A 217 12.33 -20.38 -1.26
C ARG A 217 11.25 -20.74 -2.27
N GLY A 218 10.52 -19.75 -2.78
CA GLY A 218 9.35 -19.99 -3.63
C GLY A 218 8.20 -20.66 -2.89
N ASP A 219 8.20 -20.62 -1.56
CA ASP A 219 7.18 -21.21 -0.69
C ASP A 219 6.08 -20.18 -0.41
N SER A 220 5.13 -20.13 -1.33
CA SER A 220 3.97 -19.23 -1.23
C SER A 220 2.75 -20.01 -0.78
N HIS A 221 2.20 -19.65 0.38
CA HIS A 221 1.03 -20.33 0.92
C HIS A 221 0.14 -19.39 1.75
N VAL A 222 -1.05 -19.84 2.08
CA VAL A 222 -1.91 -19.26 3.10
C VAL A 222 -1.81 -20.10 4.35
N ALA A 223 -1.38 -19.51 5.46
CA ALA A 223 -1.50 -20.13 6.78
C ALA A 223 -2.92 -19.88 7.32
N VAL A 224 -3.60 -20.96 7.68
CA VAL A 224 -4.94 -20.93 8.30
C VAL A 224 -4.78 -21.10 9.80
N ILE A 225 -5.21 -20.12 10.56
CA ILE A 225 -5.12 -20.11 12.01
C ILE A 225 -6.52 -20.34 12.59
N ASP A 226 -6.63 -21.34 13.46
CA ASP A 226 -7.76 -21.53 14.35
C ASP A 226 -7.54 -20.65 15.59
N LEU A 227 -8.38 -19.65 15.77
CA LEU A 227 -8.22 -18.63 16.82
C LEU A 227 -8.61 -19.15 18.21
N GLU A 228 -9.47 -20.16 18.29
CA GLU A 228 -9.78 -20.83 19.56
C GLU A 228 -8.60 -21.66 20.03
N LYS A 229 -7.97 -22.42 19.13
CA LYS A 229 -6.77 -23.23 19.43
C LYS A 229 -5.50 -22.40 19.50
N ARG A 230 -5.53 -21.18 18.96
CA ARG A 230 -4.35 -20.30 18.79
C ARG A 230 -3.21 -21.01 18.07
N ALA A 231 -3.51 -21.67 16.97
CA ALA A 231 -2.57 -22.48 16.22
C ALA A 231 -2.84 -22.48 14.73
N VAL A 232 -1.79 -22.61 13.93
CA VAL A 232 -1.89 -22.92 12.50
C VAL A 232 -2.43 -24.32 12.34
N VAL A 233 -3.55 -24.48 11.64
CA VAL A 233 -4.24 -25.75 11.43
C VAL A 233 -4.14 -26.25 10.00
N ALA A 234 -3.80 -25.37 9.04
CA ALA A 234 -3.56 -25.74 7.65
C ALA A 234 -2.60 -24.76 6.98
N GLN A 235 -1.96 -25.21 5.91
CA GLN A 235 -1.16 -24.41 5.01
C GLN A 235 -1.61 -24.75 3.60
N TRP A 236 -2.15 -23.74 2.88
CA TRP A 236 -2.67 -23.93 1.54
C TRP A 236 -1.71 -23.35 0.51
N PRO A 237 -1.11 -24.18 -0.35
CA PRO A 237 -0.16 -23.71 -1.34
C PRO A 237 -0.82 -22.79 -2.37
N ILE A 238 -0.14 -21.71 -2.72
CA ILE A 238 -0.54 -20.81 -3.78
C ILE A 238 0.30 -21.13 -5.01
N THR A 239 -0.36 -21.56 -6.08
CA THR A 239 0.31 -21.89 -7.33
C THR A 239 0.16 -20.74 -8.33
N GLY A 240 1.25 -20.36 -9.00
CA GLY A 240 1.24 -19.40 -10.09
C GLY A 240 1.22 -17.92 -9.69
N GLY A 241 1.30 -17.59 -8.39
CA GLY A 241 1.38 -16.23 -7.87
C GLY A 241 2.40 -16.14 -6.74
N PRO A 242 3.70 -16.00 -7.03
CA PRO A 242 4.70 -15.85 -5.99
C PRO A 242 4.52 -14.52 -5.24
N VAL A 243 5.02 -14.50 -4.01
CA VAL A 243 4.95 -13.34 -3.11
C VAL A 243 3.50 -12.87 -2.88
N PRO A 244 2.63 -13.74 -2.32
CA PRO A 244 1.31 -13.31 -1.90
C PRO A 244 1.47 -12.28 -0.78
N HIS A 245 0.75 -11.16 -0.93
CA HIS A 245 0.99 -10.02 -0.04
C HIS A 245 -0.30 -9.43 0.54
N THR A 246 -1.43 -9.61 -0.11
CA THR A 246 -2.70 -9.08 0.36
C THR A 246 -3.75 -10.18 0.49
N ALA A 247 -4.74 -9.97 1.36
CA ALA A 247 -5.84 -10.90 1.53
C ALA A 247 -7.16 -10.14 1.75
N GLY A 248 -8.23 -10.65 1.15
CA GLY A 248 -9.60 -10.21 1.35
C GLY A 248 -10.54 -11.42 1.43
N LEU A 249 -11.75 -11.24 1.94
CA LEU A 249 -12.65 -12.35 2.23
C LEU A 249 -14.08 -12.05 1.79
N ASP A 250 -14.68 -12.97 1.05
CA ASP A 250 -16.11 -13.15 0.96
C ASP A 250 -16.52 -14.33 1.83
N SER A 251 -16.93 -14.03 3.05
CA SER A 251 -17.33 -15.05 4.02
C SER A 251 -18.65 -15.71 3.68
N ALA A 252 -19.53 -15.04 2.92
CA ALA A 252 -20.84 -15.57 2.56
C ALA A 252 -20.74 -16.72 1.57
N HIS A 253 -19.79 -16.65 0.67
CA HIS A 253 -19.57 -17.67 -0.35
C HIS A 253 -18.30 -18.50 -0.12
N HIS A 254 -17.66 -18.38 1.04
CA HIS A 254 -16.43 -19.11 1.38
C HIS A 254 -15.29 -18.86 0.39
N ARG A 255 -15.05 -17.60 0.00
CA ARG A 255 -13.97 -17.24 -0.92
C ARG A 255 -12.94 -16.34 -0.26
N LEU A 256 -11.69 -16.77 -0.31
CA LEU A 256 -10.52 -15.99 0.08
C LEU A 256 -9.86 -15.44 -1.18
N PHE A 257 -9.67 -14.15 -1.20
CA PHE A 257 -8.95 -13.42 -2.26
C PHE A 257 -7.51 -13.21 -1.82
N VAL A 258 -6.57 -13.65 -2.63
CA VAL A 258 -5.14 -13.48 -2.38
C VAL A 258 -4.53 -12.68 -3.52
N GLY A 259 -3.92 -11.56 -3.18
CA GLY A 259 -3.16 -10.76 -4.13
C GLY A 259 -1.67 -11.07 -4.06
N SER A 260 -1.09 -11.51 -5.17
CA SER A 260 0.33 -11.74 -5.32
C SER A 260 1.01 -10.61 -6.09
N ARG A 261 2.21 -10.21 -5.63
CA ARG A 261 2.95 -9.06 -6.20
C ARG A 261 3.44 -9.31 -7.63
N MET A 262 3.68 -10.58 -8.00
CA MET A 262 4.31 -10.98 -9.26
C MET A 262 3.60 -12.20 -9.88
N THR A 263 3.95 -12.50 -11.14
CA THR A 263 3.64 -13.78 -11.79
C THR A 263 4.80 -14.77 -11.64
N ALA A 264 4.53 -16.06 -11.84
CA ALA A 264 5.50 -17.15 -11.64
C ALA A 264 6.72 -17.13 -12.58
N HIS A 265 6.80 -16.20 -13.52
CA HIS A 265 7.83 -16.20 -14.56
C HIS A 265 9.01 -15.26 -14.28
N THR A 266 9.00 -14.55 -13.17
CA THR A 266 10.05 -13.58 -12.85
C THR A 266 11.12 -14.23 -11.99
N GLY A 267 12.16 -14.71 -12.62
CA GLY A 267 13.34 -15.25 -11.94
C GLY A 267 14.31 -14.19 -11.39
N ASP A 268 13.95 -12.91 -11.49
CA ASP A 268 14.84 -11.81 -11.08
C ASP A 268 14.28 -11.09 -9.85
N ILE A 269 15.00 -11.21 -8.75
CA ILE A 269 14.64 -10.66 -7.43
C ILE A 269 15.15 -9.21 -7.28
N GLY A 270 15.80 -8.67 -8.29
CA GLY A 270 16.35 -7.31 -8.27
C GLY A 270 15.35 -6.25 -8.72
N GLY A 271 14.90 -5.39 -7.86
CA GLY A 271 14.36 -4.03 -8.12
C GLY A 271 13.29 -3.77 -9.19
N GLY A 272 13.11 -4.63 -10.17
CA GLY A 272 12.23 -4.43 -11.32
C GLY A 272 10.79 -4.96 -11.17
N HIS A 273 10.46 -5.59 -10.08
CA HIS A 273 9.21 -6.34 -9.89
C HIS A 273 7.94 -5.49 -9.81
N GLN A 274 8.05 -4.19 -9.69
CA GLN A 274 6.90 -3.29 -9.63
C GLN A 274 6.13 -3.22 -10.96
N HIS A 275 6.75 -3.62 -12.06
CA HIS A 275 6.16 -3.60 -13.40
C HIS A 275 5.60 -4.93 -13.87
N GLU A 276 5.92 -6.01 -13.16
CA GLU A 276 5.40 -7.32 -13.49
C GLU A 276 3.91 -7.42 -13.12
N PRO A 277 3.09 -8.08 -13.95
CA PRO A 277 1.71 -8.29 -13.61
C PRO A 277 1.61 -9.12 -12.32
N GLY A 278 0.78 -8.65 -11.39
CA GLY A 278 0.41 -9.42 -10.22
C GLY A 278 -0.69 -10.43 -10.53
N LYS A 279 -1.10 -11.18 -9.51
CA LYS A 279 -2.20 -12.13 -9.62
C LYS A 279 -3.22 -11.95 -8.52
N LEU A 280 -4.50 -12.01 -8.91
CA LEU A 280 -5.59 -12.29 -8.00
C LEU A 280 -5.86 -13.79 -8.03
N THR A 281 -5.64 -14.47 -6.90
CA THR A 281 -5.98 -15.89 -6.73
C THR A 281 -7.19 -15.99 -5.80
N VAL A 282 -8.25 -16.64 -6.26
CA VAL A 282 -9.45 -16.93 -5.49
C VAL A 282 -9.35 -18.36 -4.97
N MET A 283 -9.52 -18.54 -3.66
CA MET A 283 -9.43 -19.84 -2.99
C MET A 283 -10.71 -20.12 -2.22
N ASP A 284 -11.07 -21.39 -2.14
CA ASP A 284 -12.17 -21.87 -1.32
C ASP A 284 -11.71 -22.05 0.13
N THR A 285 -12.40 -21.40 1.10
CA THR A 285 -11.99 -21.38 2.50
C THR A 285 -12.29 -22.66 3.27
N GLU A 286 -13.04 -23.60 2.69
CA GLU A 286 -13.30 -24.89 3.32
C GLU A 286 -12.25 -25.93 2.91
N THR A 287 -11.80 -25.87 1.66
CA THR A 287 -10.91 -26.87 1.08
C THR A 287 -9.49 -26.39 0.84
N GLY A 288 -9.25 -25.08 0.80
CA GLY A 288 -7.98 -24.47 0.42
C GLY A 288 -7.64 -24.60 -1.08
N LYS A 289 -8.58 -25.01 -1.91
CA LYS A 289 -8.35 -25.17 -3.34
C LYS A 289 -8.47 -23.82 -4.06
N VAL A 290 -7.62 -23.64 -5.06
CA VAL A 290 -7.74 -22.52 -5.99
C VAL A 290 -8.97 -22.73 -6.86
N VAL A 291 -9.88 -21.74 -6.85
CA VAL A 291 -11.08 -21.67 -7.68
C VAL A 291 -10.76 -21.02 -9.02
N GLN A 292 -10.11 -19.86 -8.96
CA GLN A 292 -9.72 -19.10 -10.16
C GLN A 292 -8.44 -18.29 -9.89
N SER A 293 -7.66 -18.03 -10.95
CA SER A 293 -6.55 -17.08 -10.93
C SER A 293 -6.66 -16.13 -12.12
N LEU A 294 -6.46 -14.84 -11.86
CA LEU A 294 -6.60 -13.76 -12.84
C LEU A 294 -5.36 -12.86 -12.81
N ASP A 295 -4.94 -12.39 -13.98
CA ASP A 295 -3.88 -11.39 -14.04
C ASP A 295 -4.39 -10.04 -13.50
N SER A 296 -3.53 -9.35 -12.76
CA SER A 296 -3.85 -8.10 -12.09
C SER A 296 -2.78 -7.03 -12.35
N VAL A 297 -2.71 -6.01 -11.51
CA VAL A 297 -1.63 -5.02 -11.47
C VAL A 297 -0.46 -5.58 -10.66
N GLY A 298 0.76 -5.12 -10.96
CA GLY A 298 1.95 -5.53 -10.22
C GLY A 298 2.03 -4.88 -8.83
N GLY A 299 2.81 -5.50 -7.95
CA GLY A 299 3.09 -4.97 -6.64
C GLY A 299 1.88 -4.90 -5.71
N ALA A 300 1.06 -5.98 -5.64
CA ALA A 300 -0.09 -6.05 -4.74
C ALA A 300 0.28 -5.62 -3.32
N ASP A 301 -0.42 -4.61 -2.80
CA ASP A 301 -0.18 -4.08 -1.47
C ASP A 301 -1.47 -3.92 -0.64
N ASP A 302 -2.62 -3.72 -1.31
CA ASP A 302 -3.93 -3.75 -0.65
C ASP A 302 -4.98 -4.49 -1.49
N LEU A 303 -5.95 -5.11 -0.82
CA LEU A 303 -7.07 -5.77 -1.45
C LEU A 303 -8.30 -5.66 -0.54
N GLN A 304 -9.41 -5.22 -1.12
CA GLN A 304 -10.67 -5.09 -0.40
C GLN A 304 -11.81 -5.65 -1.23
N TYR A 305 -12.74 -6.30 -0.55
CA TYR A 305 -13.96 -6.82 -1.15
C TYR A 305 -15.18 -6.08 -0.63
N ASP A 306 -16.02 -5.65 -1.55
CA ASP A 306 -17.33 -5.05 -1.26
C ASP A 306 -18.44 -6.06 -1.56
N ALA A 307 -18.94 -6.69 -0.52
CA ALA A 307 -20.00 -7.70 -0.63
C ALA A 307 -21.31 -7.14 -1.21
N ALA A 308 -21.60 -5.83 -1.00
CA ALA A 308 -22.82 -5.23 -1.51
C ALA A 308 -22.84 -5.13 -3.04
N THR A 309 -21.68 -4.94 -3.65
CA THR A 309 -21.55 -4.83 -5.10
C THR A 309 -20.82 -6.03 -5.73
N GLY A 310 -20.26 -6.95 -4.94
CA GLY A 310 -19.42 -8.05 -5.40
C GLY A 310 -18.16 -7.54 -6.12
N ARG A 311 -17.61 -6.39 -5.73
CA ARG A 311 -16.40 -5.81 -6.32
C ARG A 311 -15.19 -6.07 -5.46
N ILE A 312 -14.07 -6.35 -6.12
CA ILE A 312 -12.77 -6.45 -5.50
C ILE A 312 -11.93 -5.28 -5.99
N TYR A 313 -11.36 -4.53 -5.06
CA TYR A 313 -10.42 -3.44 -5.30
C TYR A 313 -9.01 -3.97 -5.00
N PHE A 314 -8.24 -4.19 -6.04
CA PHE A 314 -6.88 -4.73 -5.94
C PHE A 314 -5.89 -3.62 -6.24
N VAL A 315 -5.19 -3.13 -5.22
CA VAL A 315 -4.28 -1.99 -5.32
C VAL A 315 -2.84 -2.49 -5.46
N GLY A 316 -2.13 -1.92 -6.42
CA GLY A 316 -0.74 -2.26 -6.66
C GLY A 316 0.19 -1.06 -6.61
N THR A 317 1.44 -1.28 -6.25
CA THR A 317 2.49 -0.25 -6.15
C THR A 317 2.80 0.46 -7.48
N THR A 318 2.25 -0.03 -8.58
CA THR A 318 2.32 0.62 -9.90
C THR A 318 1.44 1.88 -10.03
N GLY A 319 0.75 2.29 -8.96
CA GLY A 319 -0.15 3.45 -8.99
C GLY A 319 -1.43 3.17 -9.76
N THR A 320 -1.96 1.98 -9.62
CA THR A 320 -3.16 1.54 -10.33
C THR A 320 -3.98 0.61 -9.43
N VAL A 321 -5.29 0.82 -9.39
CA VAL A 321 -6.24 -0.15 -8.82
C VAL A 321 -6.88 -0.96 -9.94
N ALA A 322 -6.83 -2.28 -9.85
CA ALA A 322 -7.61 -3.17 -10.68
C ALA A 322 -8.94 -3.49 -9.99
N LEU A 323 -10.03 -3.33 -10.70
CA LEU A 323 -11.36 -3.66 -10.20
C LEU A 323 -11.81 -4.97 -10.83
N PHE A 324 -12.18 -5.92 -9.97
CA PHE A 324 -12.78 -7.17 -10.40
C PHE A 324 -14.23 -7.24 -9.93
N LYS A 325 -14.99 -8.08 -10.59
CA LYS A 325 -16.39 -8.41 -10.28
C LYS A 325 -16.50 -9.88 -10.00
N GLU A 326 -17.10 -10.22 -8.87
CA GLU A 326 -17.66 -11.53 -8.63
C GLU A 326 -18.96 -11.66 -9.45
N VAL A 327 -18.94 -12.50 -10.46
CA VAL A 327 -20.12 -12.81 -11.29
C VAL A 327 -21.00 -13.82 -10.56
N ASP A 328 -20.36 -14.82 -10.02
CA ASP A 328 -20.86 -15.80 -9.07
C ASP A 328 -19.68 -16.32 -8.23
N PRO A 329 -19.89 -17.15 -7.20
CA PRO A 329 -18.81 -17.56 -6.28
C PRO A 329 -17.63 -18.28 -6.94
N ASP A 330 -17.80 -18.81 -8.13
CA ASP A 330 -16.76 -19.55 -8.85
C ASP A 330 -16.18 -18.79 -10.04
N HIS A 331 -16.79 -17.65 -10.43
CA HIS A 331 -16.37 -16.89 -11.60
C HIS A 331 -16.19 -15.41 -11.29
N PHE A 332 -14.99 -14.93 -11.58
CA PHE A 332 -14.57 -13.55 -11.40
C PHE A 332 -14.06 -12.98 -12.71
N GLN A 333 -14.26 -11.69 -12.92
CA GLN A 333 -13.79 -11.02 -14.14
C GLN A 333 -13.16 -9.68 -13.82
N LEU A 334 -12.12 -9.30 -14.55
CA LEU A 334 -11.55 -7.95 -14.51
C LEU A 334 -12.53 -6.99 -15.19
N LEU A 335 -12.98 -5.99 -14.45
CA LEU A 335 -13.79 -4.89 -14.99
C LEU A 335 -12.93 -3.85 -15.70
N GLY A 336 -11.76 -3.57 -15.14
CA GLY A 336 -10.81 -2.59 -15.66
C GLY A 336 -9.79 -2.15 -14.63
N LYS A 337 -8.96 -1.19 -15.05
CA LYS A 337 -7.88 -0.62 -14.24
C LYS A 337 -8.02 0.89 -14.18
N VAL A 338 -7.86 1.48 -13.00
CA VAL A 338 -7.97 2.93 -12.78
C VAL A 338 -6.66 3.44 -12.19
N PRO A 339 -6.03 4.47 -12.79
CA PRO A 339 -4.84 5.11 -12.22
C PRO A 339 -5.14 5.74 -10.85
N THR A 340 -4.27 5.49 -9.88
CA THR A 340 -4.36 6.01 -8.50
C THR A 340 -3.15 6.87 -8.11
N GLY A 341 -2.39 7.32 -9.09
CA GLY A 341 -1.18 8.13 -8.90
C GLY A 341 0.09 7.28 -8.73
N ALA A 342 1.20 7.82 -9.21
CA ALA A 342 2.47 7.11 -9.17
C ALA A 342 2.89 6.79 -7.73
N ILE A 343 3.44 5.60 -7.53
CA ILE A 343 3.91 5.07 -6.23
C ILE A 343 2.80 4.97 -5.16
N SER A 344 1.56 5.24 -5.49
CA SER A 344 0.45 4.94 -4.59
C SER A 344 0.33 3.43 -4.45
N LYS A 345 0.68 2.89 -3.27
CA LYS A 345 0.74 1.44 -3.06
C LYS A 345 -0.49 0.89 -2.34
N THR A 346 -1.19 1.75 -1.61
CA THR A 346 -2.36 1.37 -0.81
C THR A 346 -3.57 2.22 -1.14
N GLY A 347 -4.74 1.71 -0.80
CA GLY A 347 -6.00 2.41 -0.98
C GLY A 347 -7.07 1.89 -0.04
N LEU A 348 -8.15 2.65 0.09
CA LEU A 348 -9.27 2.30 0.97
C LEU A 348 -10.61 2.49 0.26
N TRP A 349 -11.34 1.42 0.06
CA TRP A 349 -12.75 1.47 -0.29
C TRP A 349 -13.61 1.67 0.97
N VAL A 350 -14.48 2.67 0.97
CA VAL A 350 -15.38 2.97 2.08
C VAL A 350 -16.84 2.84 1.59
N PRO A 351 -17.49 1.69 1.81
CA PRO A 351 -18.82 1.40 1.29
C PRO A 351 -19.88 2.44 1.69
N ASP A 352 -19.87 2.89 2.96
CA ASP A 352 -20.83 3.88 3.49
C ASP A 352 -20.74 5.23 2.79
N LEU A 353 -19.55 5.60 2.30
CA LEU A 353 -19.32 6.85 1.57
C LEU A 353 -19.40 6.63 0.06
N LYS A 354 -19.40 5.39 -0.42
CA LYS A 354 -19.27 5.00 -1.82
C LYS A 354 -18.06 5.66 -2.49
N ARG A 355 -16.93 5.68 -1.76
CA ARG A 355 -15.69 6.33 -2.18
C ARG A 355 -14.49 5.41 -2.03
N PHE A 356 -13.58 5.54 -2.99
CA PHE A 356 -12.26 4.95 -2.91
C PHE A 356 -11.22 6.05 -2.71
N TYR A 357 -10.30 5.82 -1.80
CA TYR A 357 -9.23 6.75 -1.43
C TYR A 357 -7.88 6.12 -1.73
N SER A 358 -6.95 6.92 -2.27
CA SER A 358 -5.57 6.49 -2.53
C SER A 358 -4.60 7.60 -2.20
N ALA A 359 -3.62 7.32 -1.34
CA ALA A 359 -2.62 8.30 -0.94
C ALA A 359 -1.41 8.22 -1.89
N VAL A 360 -1.11 9.33 -2.53
CA VAL A 360 0.02 9.48 -3.44
C VAL A 360 1.15 10.19 -2.72
N PRO A 361 2.33 9.57 -2.55
CA PRO A 361 3.45 10.23 -1.91
C PRO A 361 4.07 11.29 -2.82
N ARG A 362 4.77 12.26 -2.21
CA ARG A 362 5.58 13.21 -3.00
C ARG A 362 6.65 12.44 -3.77
N HIS A 363 6.73 12.69 -5.05
CA HIS A 363 7.65 11.99 -5.93
C HIS A 363 8.15 12.87 -7.07
N TYR A 364 9.19 12.38 -7.73
CA TYR A 364 9.75 13.04 -8.90
C TYR A 364 9.34 12.30 -10.16
N VAL A 365 8.78 13.01 -11.12
CA VAL A 365 8.56 12.49 -12.46
C VAL A 365 9.76 12.87 -13.31
N VAL A 366 10.48 11.86 -13.79
CA VAL A 366 11.66 12.05 -14.63
C VAL A 366 11.31 11.66 -16.05
N THR A 367 11.44 12.60 -17.00
CA THR A 367 11.29 12.32 -18.42
C THR A 367 12.67 12.15 -19.06
N ALA A 368 12.92 11.00 -19.68
CA ALA A 368 14.15 10.76 -20.43
C ALA A 368 14.05 11.40 -21.83
N ARG A 369 15.11 12.07 -22.26
CA ARG A 369 15.16 12.69 -23.60
C ARG A 369 15.25 11.69 -24.75
N HIS A 370 15.84 10.54 -24.52
CA HIS A 370 16.05 9.50 -25.54
C HIS A 370 15.93 8.11 -24.92
N GLY A 371 15.07 7.30 -25.46
CA GLY A 371 14.99 5.88 -25.17
C GLY A 371 13.70 5.42 -24.51
N THR A 372 13.40 4.16 -24.73
CA THR A 372 12.18 3.47 -24.28
C THR A 372 12.35 2.77 -22.92
N GLN A 373 13.42 3.05 -22.19
CA GLN A 373 13.60 2.48 -20.87
C GLN A 373 12.78 3.28 -19.86
N ASP A 374 11.95 2.55 -19.14
CA ASP A 374 11.15 3.08 -18.06
C ASP A 374 12.04 3.32 -16.83
N LEU A 375 12.72 4.47 -16.86
CA LEU A 375 13.55 4.96 -15.76
C LEU A 375 12.76 5.28 -14.51
N GLN A 376 11.46 5.44 -14.65
CA GLN A 376 10.59 5.97 -13.61
C GLN A 376 10.59 5.06 -12.39
N ALA A 377 10.53 3.75 -12.57
CA ALA A 377 10.43 2.82 -11.46
C ALA A 377 11.72 2.68 -10.64
N ASP A 378 12.84 2.54 -11.32
CA ASP A 378 14.13 2.38 -10.63
C ASP A 378 14.58 3.69 -9.97
N LEU A 379 14.37 4.81 -10.62
CA LEU A 379 14.63 6.13 -10.06
C LEU A 379 13.69 6.46 -8.89
N LEU A 380 12.42 6.11 -8.95
CA LEU A 380 11.47 6.38 -7.88
C LEU A 380 11.77 5.57 -6.62
N LYS A 381 12.27 4.36 -6.76
CA LYS A 381 12.74 3.55 -5.64
C LYS A 381 14.01 4.11 -4.99
N GLU A 382 14.88 4.74 -5.78
CA GLU A 382 16.15 5.34 -5.34
C GLU A 382 16.00 6.82 -4.94
N LEU A 383 15.00 7.54 -5.45
CA LEU A 383 14.70 8.93 -5.10
C LEU A 383 13.94 9.09 -3.78
N ASN A 384 13.52 8.01 -3.15
CA ASN A 384 13.24 8.01 -1.71
C ASN A 384 14.44 8.49 -0.89
N ILE A 385 15.62 8.46 -1.47
CA ILE A 385 16.81 9.09 -0.99
C ILE A 385 16.87 10.45 -1.65
N ALA A 386 16.15 11.42 -1.08
CA ALA A 386 16.15 12.82 -1.47
C ALA A 386 17.51 13.24 -2.04
N GLN A 387 17.51 13.86 -3.22
CA GLN A 387 18.64 14.58 -3.79
C GLN A 387 19.46 13.85 -4.86
N GLY A 388 18.93 13.87 -6.07
CA GLY A 388 19.78 13.77 -7.26
C GLY A 388 20.30 12.38 -7.57
N VAL A 389 20.79 12.23 -8.77
CA VAL A 389 21.44 11.03 -9.30
C VAL A 389 22.34 10.39 -8.25
N THR A 390 22.02 9.20 -7.80
CA THR A 390 22.75 8.50 -6.76
C THR A 390 24.15 8.04 -7.22
N LYS A 391 25.02 7.65 -6.30
CA LYS A 391 26.30 7.05 -6.65
C LYS A 391 26.15 5.80 -7.53
N ARG A 392 25.04 5.10 -7.38
CA ARG A 392 24.69 3.88 -8.10
C ARG A 392 24.30 4.17 -9.55
N ASP A 393 23.52 5.23 -9.78
CA ASP A 393 23.13 5.65 -11.14
C ASP A 393 24.34 6.08 -11.94
N LYS A 394 25.29 6.77 -11.30
CA LYS A 394 26.58 7.10 -11.91
C LYS A 394 27.43 5.87 -12.24
N ALA A 395 27.43 4.87 -11.37
CA ALA A 395 28.14 3.60 -11.59
C ALA A 395 27.47 2.76 -12.70
N ALA A 396 26.16 2.88 -12.90
CA ALA A 396 25.41 2.23 -13.98
C ALA A 396 25.52 2.99 -15.33
N GLY A 397 26.29 4.07 -15.39
CA GLY A 397 26.52 4.84 -16.64
C GLY A 397 25.43 5.88 -16.95
N TRP A 398 24.56 6.16 -16.01
CA TRP A 398 23.53 7.19 -16.17
C TRP A 398 24.16 8.58 -16.05
N GLN A 399 23.89 9.40 -17.06
CA GLN A 399 24.33 10.79 -17.05
C GLN A 399 23.14 11.71 -16.79
N THR A 400 23.32 12.69 -15.92
CA THR A 400 22.30 13.73 -15.63
C THR A 400 21.84 14.51 -16.88
N SER A 401 22.68 14.52 -17.92
CA SER A 401 22.33 15.11 -19.23
C SER A 401 21.26 14.34 -20.01
N MET A 402 20.93 13.12 -19.61
CA MET A 402 19.84 12.34 -20.21
C MET A 402 18.47 12.69 -19.64
N LEU A 403 18.42 13.40 -18.51
CA LEU A 403 17.20 13.84 -17.86
C LEU A 403 16.83 15.21 -18.42
N SER A 404 15.66 15.32 -19.06
CA SER A 404 15.26 16.60 -19.67
C SER A 404 14.53 17.51 -18.70
N ASP A 405 13.62 16.95 -17.90
CA ASP A 405 12.78 17.72 -16.98
C ASP A 405 12.51 16.88 -15.73
N LEU A 406 12.75 17.47 -14.58
CA LEU A 406 12.38 16.93 -13.30
C LEU A 406 11.13 17.66 -12.82
N VAL A 407 10.00 16.98 -12.79
CA VAL A 407 8.76 17.50 -12.23
C VAL A 407 8.54 16.88 -10.86
N ILE A 408 8.30 17.71 -9.86
CA ILE A 408 7.91 17.27 -8.52
C ILE A 408 6.39 17.21 -8.50
N GLU A 409 5.85 16.05 -8.20
CA GLU A 409 4.45 15.90 -7.86
C GLU A 409 4.32 15.87 -6.34
N GLU A 410 3.62 16.85 -5.77
CA GLU A 410 3.45 16.97 -4.32
C GLU A 410 2.51 15.89 -3.80
N ALA A 411 2.72 15.49 -2.55
CA ALA A 411 1.91 14.48 -1.91
C ALA A 411 0.43 14.88 -1.85
N HIS A 412 -0.46 13.96 -2.17
CA HIS A 412 -1.89 14.23 -2.16
C HIS A 412 -2.73 12.95 -1.96
N LEU A 413 -3.95 13.13 -1.47
CA LEU A 413 -4.96 12.10 -1.41
C LEU A 413 -5.90 12.23 -2.63
N MET A 414 -6.02 11.19 -3.41
CA MET A 414 -7.01 11.09 -4.48
C MET A 414 -8.31 10.51 -3.92
N VAL A 415 -9.42 11.16 -4.22
CA VAL A 415 -10.78 10.75 -3.81
C VAL A 415 -11.57 10.41 -5.05
N PHE A 416 -12.05 9.19 -5.10
CA PHE A 416 -12.84 8.69 -6.23
C PHE A 416 -14.26 8.36 -5.79
N ASP A 417 -15.24 8.80 -6.56
CA ASP A 417 -16.61 8.34 -6.44
C ASP A 417 -16.79 7.00 -7.17
N TYR A 418 -17.60 6.16 -6.56
CA TYR A 418 -18.08 4.93 -7.17
C TYR A 418 -18.98 5.23 -8.38
N MET A 419 -18.71 4.54 -9.47
CA MET A 419 -19.56 4.55 -10.67
C MET A 419 -20.25 3.20 -10.77
N PRO A 420 -21.61 3.16 -10.72
CA PRO A 420 -22.39 1.92 -10.72
C PRO A 420 -22.31 1.14 -12.06
#